data_7309845dd90209e4cef327bb62f0fb38
#
_entry.id   7309845dd90209e4cef327bb62f0fb38
#
_cell.length_a   1.000
_cell.length_b   1.000
_cell.length_c   1.000
_cell.angle_alpha   90.00
_cell.angle_beta   90.00
_cell.angle_gamma   90.00
#
_symmetry.space_group_name_H-M   'P 1'
#
loop_
_entity.id
_entity.type
_entity.pdbx_description
1 polymer ?
#
loop_
_entity_poly.entity_id
_entity_poly.type
_entity_poly.pdbx_seq_one_letter_code
_entity_poly.pdbx_strand_id
1 'polypeptide(L)'
;QHGQDVVLTLTIDPTLTEEDLIPIAKDLLPYGRILLRVNHECTGSWFCYTKRASYQQIADFYVLVCKVMHEHAPNVKMILCAGMYENATGKIEMEDIFLEAFKVTDYWSFDQYLALHWGWPFDVAKKGGNSFACYDVDEVYERSRKTVERLKKITGMDKPVLMSELNADGDVTGPYEQSNMMRHFMELLEKEEKSGYFDEARYL
;
A
#
# COMPACT_ATOMS: atom_id res chain seq x y z
N GLN A 1 1.54 -21.56 -13.09
CA GLN A 1 0.65 -22.71 -13.25
C GLN A 1 0.47 -23.51 -11.94
N HIS A 2 0.81 -22.91 -10.80
CA HIS A 2 0.69 -23.53 -9.47
C HIS A 2 -0.50 -22.97 -8.67
N GLY A 3 -1.42 -22.23 -9.31
CA GLY A 3 -2.57 -21.60 -8.66
C GLY A 3 -2.19 -20.45 -7.71
N GLN A 4 -1.02 -19.84 -7.91
CA GLN A 4 -0.54 -18.70 -7.13
C GLN A 4 -0.85 -17.39 -7.86
N ASP A 5 -1.27 -16.39 -7.11
CA ASP A 5 -1.33 -15.01 -7.57
C ASP A 5 0.05 -14.36 -7.47
N VAL A 6 0.28 -13.36 -8.30
CA VAL A 6 1.54 -12.60 -8.31
C VAL A 6 1.27 -11.16 -7.90
N VAL A 7 1.97 -10.68 -6.90
CA VAL A 7 2.05 -9.23 -6.64
C VAL A 7 3.22 -8.67 -7.44
N LEU A 8 2.91 -7.81 -8.38
CA LEU A 8 3.90 -7.14 -9.23
C LEU A 8 3.96 -5.66 -8.86
N THR A 9 5.14 -5.16 -8.53
CA THR A 9 5.37 -3.74 -8.31
C THR A 9 6.11 -3.14 -9.49
N LEU A 10 5.54 -2.09 -10.08
CA LEU A 10 6.16 -1.33 -11.17
C LEU A 10 6.34 0.13 -10.76
N THR A 11 7.53 0.65 -10.97
CA THR A 11 7.81 2.08 -10.89
C THR A 11 7.83 2.64 -12.31
N ILE A 12 6.80 3.42 -12.65
CA ILE A 12 6.54 3.90 -14.00
C ILE A 12 6.63 5.44 -14.03
N ASP A 13 7.14 6.00 -15.11
CA ASP A 13 7.16 7.44 -15.31
C ASP A 13 5.71 7.97 -15.42
N PRO A 14 5.28 8.91 -14.56
CA PRO A 14 3.92 9.43 -14.57
C PRO A 14 3.60 10.33 -15.77
N THR A 15 4.52 10.50 -16.71
CA THR A 15 4.30 11.26 -17.95
C THR A 15 3.92 10.38 -19.13
N LEU A 16 3.89 9.04 -18.97
CA LEU A 16 3.47 8.12 -20.01
C LEU A 16 2.00 8.31 -20.37
N THR A 17 1.70 8.07 -21.65
CA THR A 17 0.36 8.21 -22.22
C THR A 17 -0.40 6.88 -22.20
N GLU A 18 -1.68 6.92 -22.54
CA GLU A 18 -2.50 5.72 -22.73
C GLU A 18 -1.88 4.78 -23.79
N GLU A 19 -1.34 5.34 -24.87
CA GLU A 19 -0.71 4.60 -25.96
C GLU A 19 0.55 3.85 -25.50
N ASP A 20 1.29 4.39 -24.55
CA ASP A 20 2.47 3.74 -23.94
C ASP A 20 2.08 2.62 -22.97
N LEU A 21 0.93 2.75 -22.30
CA LEU A 21 0.46 1.79 -21.31
C LEU A 21 -0.24 0.56 -21.90
N ILE A 22 -0.89 0.70 -23.07
CA ILE A 22 -1.59 -0.41 -23.74
C ILE A 22 -0.68 -1.61 -24.03
N PRO A 23 0.54 -1.45 -24.56
CA PRO A 23 1.47 -2.57 -24.73
C PRO A 23 1.79 -3.29 -23.43
N ILE A 24 1.99 -2.54 -22.32
CA ILE A 24 2.27 -3.12 -21.00
C ILE A 24 1.08 -3.98 -20.54
N ALA A 25 -0.14 -3.48 -20.68
CA ALA A 25 -1.34 -4.24 -20.34
C ALA A 25 -1.46 -5.53 -21.17
N LYS A 26 -1.19 -5.45 -22.47
CA LYS A 26 -1.22 -6.62 -23.38
C LYS A 26 -0.15 -7.65 -23.02
N ASP A 27 1.02 -7.22 -22.57
CA ASP A 27 2.09 -8.12 -22.12
C ASP A 27 1.71 -8.85 -20.82
N LEU A 28 0.88 -8.24 -19.97
CA LEU A 28 0.39 -8.86 -18.74
C LEU A 28 -0.82 -9.80 -18.94
N LEU A 29 -1.59 -9.60 -20.01
CA LEU A 29 -2.82 -10.35 -20.29
C LEU A 29 -2.64 -11.88 -20.37
N PRO A 30 -1.54 -12.46 -20.92
CA PRO A 30 -1.39 -13.92 -21.06
C PRO A 30 -1.18 -14.65 -19.73
N TYR A 31 -0.91 -13.94 -18.63
CA TYR A 31 -0.63 -14.55 -17.33
C TYR A 31 -1.93 -14.78 -16.53
N GLY A 32 -1.81 -15.49 -15.40
CA GLY A 32 -2.91 -15.63 -14.44
C GLY A 32 -3.24 -14.32 -13.74
N ARG A 33 -3.93 -14.37 -12.61
CA ARG A 33 -4.26 -13.16 -11.84
C ARG A 33 -2.99 -12.46 -11.34
N ILE A 34 -2.89 -11.17 -11.64
CA ILE A 34 -1.82 -10.28 -11.22
C ILE A 34 -2.42 -9.20 -10.32
N LEU A 35 -1.82 -9.00 -9.17
CA LEU A 35 -2.05 -7.86 -8.29
C LEU A 35 -0.99 -6.81 -8.60
N LEU A 36 -1.36 -5.73 -9.29
CA LEU A 36 -0.43 -4.74 -9.80
C LEU A 36 -0.38 -3.51 -8.90
N ARG A 37 0.78 -3.27 -8.31
CA ARG A 37 1.10 -2.11 -7.49
C ARG A 37 1.96 -1.14 -8.30
N VAL A 38 1.40 0.00 -8.71
CA VAL A 38 2.10 1.01 -9.50
C VAL A 38 2.46 2.20 -8.63
N ASN A 39 3.72 2.63 -8.71
CA ASN A 39 4.22 3.82 -8.01
C ASN A 39 3.80 3.84 -6.54
N HIS A 40 4.16 2.79 -5.79
CA HIS A 40 3.82 2.64 -4.38
C HIS A 40 4.36 3.79 -3.52
N GLU A 41 3.69 4.04 -2.40
CA GLU A 41 3.96 5.19 -1.52
C GLU A 41 3.97 6.53 -2.27
N CYS A 42 3.00 6.68 -3.18
CA CYS A 42 2.96 7.77 -4.16
C CYS A 42 2.75 9.16 -3.56
N THR A 43 2.51 9.27 -2.27
CA THR A 43 2.43 10.53 -1.52
C THR A 43 3.73 10.90 -0.81
N GLY A 44 4.69 9.97 -0.78
CA GLY A 44 6.03 10.23 -0.26
C GLY A 44 6.89 11.03 -1.22
N SER A 45 7.93 11.67 -0.72
CA SER A 45 8.86 12.50 -1.52
C SER A 45 10.19 11.80 -1.84
N TRP A 46 10.35 10.56 -1.44
CA TRP A 46 11.62 9.81 -1.56
C TRP A 46 11.83 9.13 -2.90
N PHE A 47 10.77 8.79 -3.63
CA PHE A 47 10.89 8.17 -4.94
C PHE A 47 11.15 9.17 -6.08
N CYS A 48 11.78 8.69 -7.16
CA CYS A 48 12.15 9.52 -8.30
C CYS A 48 10.93 10.04 -9.07
N TYR A 49 9.84 9.30 -9.15
CA TYR A 49 8.62 9.71 -9.85
C TYR A 49 7.92 10.87 -9.14
N THR A 50 7.98 10.97 -7.81
CA THR A 50 7.43 12.10 -7.06
C THR A 50 8.22 13.39 -7.23
N LYS A 51 9.42 13.31 -7.83
CA LYS A 51 10.25 14.47 -8.18
C LYS A 51 10.04 14.93 -9.63
N ARG A 52 9.31 14.16 -10.44
CA ARG A 52 9.08 14.43 -11.87
C ARG A 52 7.68 14.97 -12.17
N ALA A 53 6.74 14.78 -11.25
CA ALA A 53 5.35 15.17 -11.41
C ALA A 53 4.78 15.69 -10.09
N SER A 54 3.76 16.53 -10.16
CA SER A 54 2.98 16.92 -8.99
C SER A 54 2.17 15.74 -8.47
N TYR A 55 1.75 15.77 -7.21
CA TYR A 55 0.88 14.72 -6.64
C TYR A 55 -0.44 14.58 -7.40
N GLN A 56 -1.00 15.68 -7.93
CA GLN A 56 -2.18 15.60 -8.79
C GLN A 56 -1.91 14.81 -10.07
N GLN A 57 -0.79 15.09 -10.75
CA GLN A 57 -0.40 14.33 -11.96
C GLN A 57 -0.15 12.86 -11.66
N ILE A 58 0.42 12.53 -10.50
CA ILE A 58 0.62 11.13 -10.07
C ILE A 58 -0.73 10.45 -9.82
N ALA A 59 -1.68 11.12 -9.17
CA ALA A 59 -3.02 10.60 -8.94
C ALA A 59 -3.79 10.39 -10.26
N ASP A 60 -3.75 11.37 -11.17
CA ASP A 60 -4.37 11.29 -12.49
C ASP A 60 -3.75 10.18 -13.33
N PHE A 61 -2.42 10.03 -13.27
CA PHE A 61 -1.72 8.93 -13.94
C PHE A 61 -2.13 7.57 -13.40
N TYR A 62 -2.28 7.42 -12.08
CA TYR A 62 -2.77 6.18 -11.49
C TYR A 62 -4.18 5.82 -12.00
N VAL A 63 -5.07 6.81 -12.08
CA VAL A 63 -6.42 6.62 -12.64
C VAL A 63 -6.36 6.17 -14.11
N LEU A 64 -5.46 6.76 -14.90
CA LEU A 64 -5.23 6.34 -16.29
C LEU A 64 -4.74 4.89 -16.37
N VAL A 65 -3.76 4.50 -15.53
CA VAL A 65 -3.27 3.12 -15.49
C VAL A 65 -4.39 2.14 -15.14
N CYS A 66 -5.22 2.45 -14.13
CA CYS A 66 -6.38 1.62 -13.78
C CYS A 66 -7.31 1.45 -14.99
N LYS A 67 -7.67 2.53 -15.68
CA LYS A 67 -8.51 2.48 -16.88
C LYS A 67 -7.92 1.51 -17.93
N VAL A 68 -6.65 1.69 -18.28
CA VAL A 68 -5.98 0.88 -19.31
C VAL A 68 -5.88 -0.58 -18.90
N MET A 69 -5.52 -0.87 -17.66
CA MET A 69 -5.44 -2.26 -17.17
C MET A 69 -6.81 -2.93 -17.16
N HIS A 70 -7.85 -2.28 -16.64
CA HIS A 70 -9.21 -2.85 -16.63
C HIS A 70 -9.75 -3.11 -18.03
N GLU A 71 -9.40 -2.28 -19.02
CA GLU A 71 -9.85 -2.43 -20.41
C GLU A 71 -9.06 -3.51 -21.17
N HIS A 72 -7.73 -3.54 -21.02
CA HIS A 72 -6.85 -4.35 -21.87
C HIS A 72 -6.24 -5.58 -21.18
N ALA A 73 -6.31 -5.68 -19.84
CA ALA A 73 -5.80 -6.79 -19.06
C ALA A 73 -6.73 -7.09 -17.85
N PRO A 74 -7.94 -7.63 -18.05
CA PRO A 74 -8.94 -7.85 -16.99
C PRO A 74 -8.49 -8.85 -15.91
N ASN A 75 -7.43 -9.61 -16.14
CA ASN A 75 -6.76 -10.47 -15.16
C ASN A 75 -5.89 -9.69 -14.18
N VAL A 76 -5.60 -8.42 -14.45
CA VAL A 76 -4.86 -7.52 -13.57
C VAL A 76 -5.83 -6.85 -12.59
N LYS A 77 -5.47 -6.88 -11.30
CA LYS A 77 -6.15 -6.17 -10.23
C LYS A 77 -5.23 -5.09 -9.67
N MET A 78 -5.74 -3.87 -9.63
CA MET A 78 -4.95 -2.70 -9.25
C MET A 78 -4.88 -2.52 -7.74
N ILE A 79 -3.68 -2.28 -7.23
CA ILE A 79 -3.42 -1.96 -5.82
C ILE A 79 -2.95 -0.51 -5.72
N LEU A 80 -3.66 0.30 -4.96
CA LEU A 80 -3.19 1.65 -4.60
C LEU A 80 -2.54 1.62 -3.23
N CYS A 81 -1.22 1.77 -3.20
CA CYS A 81 -0.45 2.00 -2.00
C CYS A 81 -0.08 3.49 -1.93
N ALA A 82 -0.81 4.25 -1.16
CA ALA A 82 -0.58 5.67 -1.01
C ALA A 82 0.43 6.03 0.09
N GLY A 83 0.79 5.09 0.96
CA GLY A 83 1.71 5.30 2.07
C GLY A 83 1.12 6.17 3.20
N MET A 84 -0.20 6.30 3.28
CA MET A 84 -0.86 7.28 4.14
C MET A 84 -1.75 6.64 5.19
N TYR A 85 -1.79 7.32 6.33
CA TYR A 85 -2.68 6.99 7.43
C TYR A 85 -3.54 8.18 7.82
N GLU A 86 -4.67 7.90 8.48
CA GLU A 86 -5.44 8.94 9.13
C GLU A 86 -4.56 9.68 10.15
N ASN A 87 -4.52 11.01 10.03
CA ASN A 87 -3.78 11.88 10.93
C ASN A 87 -4.65 12.31 12.13
N ALA A 88 -4.07 13.08 13.05
CA ALA A 88 -4.77 13.58 14.25
C ALA A 88 -6.01 14.44 13.95
N THR A 89 -6.21 14.89 12.71
CA THR A 89 -7.39 15.65 12.28
C THR A 89 -8.51 14.76 11.73
N GLY A 90 -8.31 13.44 11.69
CA GLY A 90 -9.25 12.48 11.13
C GLY A 90 -9.29 12.50 9.60
N LYS A 91 -8.22 12.97 8.95
CA LYS A 91 -8.05 12.98 7.51
C LYS A 91 -6.84 12.18 7.08
N ILE A 92 -6.94 11.54 5.92
CA ILE A 92 -5.78 10.99 5.22
C ILE A 92 -5.07 12.14 4.52
N GLU A 93 -3.75 12.17 4.60
CA GLU A 93 -2.96 13.18 3.91
C GLU A 93 -3.22 13.11 2.40
N MET A 94 -3.44 14.27 1.75
CA MET A 94 -3.74 14.38 0.32
C MET A 94 -5.00 13.62 -0.14
N GLU A 95 -5.94 13.29 0.77
CA GLU A 95 -7.14 12.53 0.41
C GLU A 95 -7.95 13.15 -0.73
N ASP A 96 -8.01 14.48 -0.79
CA ASP A 96 -8.73 15.21 -1.85
C ASP A 96 -8.08 15.00 -3.22
N ILE A 97 -6.74 14.93 -3.28
CA ILE A 97 -5.96 14.72 -4.50
C ILE A 97 -6.12 13.28 -5.02
N PHE A 98 -6.08 12.30 -4.12
CA PHE A 98 -6.12 10.88 -4.47
C PHE A 98 -7.52 10.27 -4.43
N LEU A 99 -8.59 11.06 -4.21
CA LEU A 99 -9.95 10.55 -4.05
C LEU A 99 -10.39 9.66 -5.21
N GLU A 100 -10.17 10.09 -6.45
CA GLU A 100 -10.54 9.28 -7.61
C GLU A 100 -9.69 8.02 -7.75
N ALA A 101 -8.41 8.08 -7.42
CA ALA A 101 -7.55 6.91 -7.38
C ALA A 101 -8.03 5.88 -6.33
N PHE A 102 -8.44 6.33 -5.14
CA PHE A 102 -9.06 5.45 -4.14
C PHE A 102 -10.36 4.80 -4.61
N LYS A 103 -11.13 5.48 -5.46
CA LYS A 103 -12.39 4.94 -6.01
C LYS A 103 -12.16 3.90 -7.12
N VAL A 104 -11.19 4.12 -8.02
CA VAL A 104 -11.01 3.26 -9.19
C VAL A 104 -10.16 2.03 -8.94
N THR A 105 -9.28 2.05 -7.94
CA THR A 105 -8.43 0.88 -7.58
C THR A 105 -9.27 -0.33 -7.16
N ASP A 106 -8.75 -1.54 -7.33
CA ASP A 106 -9.41 -2.76 -6.83
C ASP A 106 -9.14 -3.00 -5.35
N TYR A 107 -7.92 -2.69 -4.88
CA TYR A 107 -7.48 -2.87 -3.50
C TYR A 107 -6.90 -1.58 -2.94
N TRP A 108 -7.26 -1.25 -1.70
CA TRP A 108 -6.50 -0.29 -0.91
C TRP A 108 -5.32 -0.98 -0.27
N SER A 109 -4.20 -0.30 -0.15
CA SER A 109 -3.00 -0.90 0.41
C SER A 109 -2.22 0.07 1.27
N PHE A 110 -1.54 -0.51 2.26
CA PHE A 110 -0.62 0.20 3.14
C PHE A 110 0.72 -0.53 3.15
N ASP A 111 1.80 0.24 3.24
CA ASP A 111 3.11 -0.25 3.62
C ASP A 111 3.30 0.06 5.10
N GLN A 112 3.33 -0.99 5.93
CA GLN A 112 3.26 -0.88 7.37
C GLN A 112 4.48 -1.49 8.03
N TYR A 113 5.23 -0.66 8.75
CA TYR A 113 6.36 -1.11 9.54
C TYR A 113 6.08 -0.90 11.03
N LEU A 114 6.18 -1.97 11.81
CA LEU A 114 6.07 -1.94 13.27
C LEU A 114 7.35 -1.42 13.92
N ALA A 115 8.49 -1.72 13.29
CA ALA A 115 9.78 -1.13 13.58
C ALA A 115 10.55 -0.93 12.29
N LEU A 116 11.31 0.14 12.17
CA LEU A 116 12.01 0.50 10.95
C LEU A 116 13.33 1.20 11.24
N HIS A 117 14.40 0.81 10.52
CA HIS A 117 15.66 1.49 10.47
C HIS A 117 16.00 1.90 9.03
N TRP A 118 15.90 3.19 8.73
CA TRP A 118 16.18 3.72 7.38
C TRP A 118 17.58 4.30 7.22
N GLY A 119 18.44 4.17 8.24
CA GLY A 119 19.83 4.64 8.22
C GLY A 119 20.83 3.65 7.62
N TRP A 120 20.44 2.41 7.39
CA TRP A 120 21.28 1.39 6.77
C TRP A 120 21.73 1.80 5.35
N PRO A 121 22.97 1.59 4.94
CA PRO A 121 24.10 0.98 5.71
C PRO A 121 24.99 2.01 6.42
N PHE A 122 24.56 3.26 6.56
CA PHE A 122 25.40 4.39 6.99
C PHE A 122 25.45 4.57 8.50
N ASP A 123 24.47 4.04 9.22
CA ASP A 123 24.48 4.02 10.68
C ASP A 123 23.95 2.68 11.23
N VAL A 124 24.06 2.52 12.54
CA VAL A 124 23.53 1.36 13.27
C VAL A 124 22.28 1.79 14.00
N ALA A 125 21.24 0.93 13.97
CA ALA A 125 20.00 1.16 14.70
C ALA A 125 20.29 1.44 16.19
N LYS A 126 19.82 2.59 16.68
CA LYS A 126 19.97 3.01 18.08
C LYS A 126 18.64 3.48 18.61
N LYS A 127 18.19 2.92 19.72
CA LYS A 127 16.95 3.35 20.38
C LYS A 127 16.95 4.87 20.61
N GLY A 128 15.94 5.55 20.05
CA GLY A 128 15.85 7.01 20.08
C GLY A 128 16.77 7.75 19.09
N GLY A 129 17.40 7.03 18.14
CA GLY A 129 18.18 7.64 17.06
C GLY A 129 17.28 8.26 15.97
N ASN A 130 17.88 9.13 15.13
CA ASN A 130 17.14 9.89 14.11
C ASN A 130 16.66 9.03 12.93
N SER A 131 17.27 7.86 12.70
CA SER A 131 16.95 6.92 11.63
C SER A 131 16.21 5.67 12.11
N PHE A 132 15.55 5.79 13.25
CA PHE A 132 14.95 4.68 13.98
C PHE A 132 13.50 4.99 14.33
N ALA A 133 12.61 4.02 14.09
CA ALA A 133 11.25 4.03 14.61
C ALA A 133 10.89 2.65 15.19
N CYS A 134 10.19 2.65 16.31
CA CYS A 134 9.56 1.47 16.89
C CYS A 134 8.22 1.91 17.46
N TYR A 135 7.16 1.28 17.02
CA TYR A 135 5.79 1.67 17.33
C TYR A 135 5.14 0.64 18.25
N ASP A 136 4.14 1.07 19.00
CA ASP A 136 3.22 0.18 19.67
C ASP A 136 2.32 -0.53 18.64
N VAL A 137 2.22 -1.85 18.75
CA VAL A 137 1.52 -2.69 17.77
C VAL A 137 0.01 -2.39 17.75
N ASP A 138 -0.60 -2.19 18.93
CA ASP A 138 -2.02 -1.87 19.05
C ASP A 138 -2.32 -0.49 18.44
N GLU A 139 -1.43 0.50 18.63
CA GLU A 139 -1.57 1.82 18.03
C GLU A 139 -1.48 1.78 16.51
N VAL A 140 -0.54 0.99 15.96
CA VAL A 140 -0.39 0.81 14.52
C VAL A 140 -1.63 0.13 13.92
N TYR A 141 -2.10 -0.92 14.56
CA TYR A 141 -3.30 -1.63 14.17
C TYR A 141 -4.52 -0.70 14.15
N GLU A 142 -4.76 0.03 15.25
CA GLU A 142 -5.89 0.94 15.37
C GLU A 142 -5.83 2.10 14.34
N ARG A 143 -4.64 2.60 14.04
CA ARG A 143 -4.43 3.61 13.00
C ARG A 143 -4.76 3.07 11.62
N SER A 144 -4.35 1.84 11.30
CA SER A 144 -4.69 1.18 10.04
C SER A 144 -6.20 0.99 9.91
N ARG A 145 -6.87 0.57 10.96
CA ARG A 145 -8.32 0.40 11.02
C ARG A 145 -9.06 1.71 10.77
N LYS A 146 -8.67 2.80 11.44
CA LYS A 146 -9.25 4.14 11.23
C LYS A 146 -9.04 4.64 9.81
N THR A 147 -7.89 4.35 9.21
CA THR A 147 -7.61 4.71 7.81
C THR A 147 -8.58 4.01 6.86
N VAL A 148 -8.86 2.73 7.07
CA VAL A 148 -9.87 1.99 6.27
C VAL A 148 -11.27 2.59 6.46
N GLU A 149 -11.67 2.89 7.69
CA GLU A 149 -12.97 3.57 7.96
C GLU A 149 -13.06 4.92 7.26
N ARG A 150 -11.96 5.68 7.26
CA ARG A 150 -11.89 6.96 6.55
C ARG A 150 -12.05 6.77 5.04
N LEU A 151 -11.34 5.79 4.44
CA LEU A 151 -11.47 5.48 3.02
C LEU A 151 -12.89 5.07 2.65
N LYS A 152 -13.55 4.21 3.43
CA LYS A 152 -14.96 3.86 3.25
C LYS A 152 -15.86 5.11 3.27
N LYS A 153 -15.61 6.01 4.21
CA LYS A 153 -16.40 7.24 4.36
C LYS A 153 -16.24 8.19 3.19
N ILE A 154 -15.02 8.44 2.72
CA ILE A 154 -14.76 9.44 1.65
C ILE A 154 -15.08 8.91 0.26
N THR A 155 -14.93 7.61 0.02
CA THR A 155 -15.21 6.99 -1.27
C THR A 155 -16.66 6.53 -1.41
N GLY A 156 -17.33 6.23 -0.31
CA GLY A 156 -18.63 5.55 -0.30
C GLY A 156 -18.56 4.08 -0.71
N MET A 157 -17.34 3.49 -0.72
CA MET A 157 -17.07 2.12 -1.17
C MET A 157 -16.52 1.28 -0.03
N ASP A 158 -16.66 -0.04 -0.17
CA ASP A 158 -15.99 -1.04 0.65
C ASP A 158 -15.10 -1.89 -0.25
N LYS A 159 -13.79 -1.84 -0.05
CA LYS A 159 -12.81 -2.52 -0.87
C LYS A 159 -11.91 -3.39 0.01
N PRO A 160 -11.43 -4.52 -0.53
CA PRO A 160 -10.44 -5.32 0.17
C PRO A 160 -9.16 -4.52 0.41
N VAL A 161 -8.52 -4.81 1.53
CA VAL A 161 -7.30 -4.11 1.98
C VAL A 161 -6.15 -5.10 1.94
N LEU A 162 -4.99 -4.61 1.48
CA LEU A 162 -3.76 -5.37 1.38
C LEU A 162 -2.67 -4.67 2.19
N MET A 163 -1.94 -5.40 3.01
CA MET A 163 -0.67 -4.95 3.57
C MET A 163 0.42 -5.37 2.59
N SER A 164 0.78 -4.48 1.65
CA SER A 164 1.75 -4.83 0.60
C SER A 164 3.19 -4.88 1.09
N GLU A 165 3.48 -4.19 2.20
CA GLU A 165 4.71 -4.33 2.96
C GLU A 165 4.37 -4.36 4.45
N LEU A 166 4.85 -5.37 5.15
CA LEU A 166 4.67 -5.51 6.59
C LEU A 166 5.93 -6.08 7.21
N ASN A 167 6.52 -5.37 8.14
CA ASN A 167 7.69 -5.85 8.86
C ASN A 167 7.86 -5.18 10.23
N ALA A 168 8.62 -5.85 11.09
CA ALA A 168 9.30 -5.28 12.25
C ALA A 168 10.79 -5.50 12.04
N ASP A 169 11.57 -4.42 11.88
CA ASP A 169 12.99 -4.51 11.56
C ASP A 169 13.78 -5.15 12.74
N GLY A 170 14.42 -6.29 12.45
CA GLY A 170 15.16 -7.06 13.43
C GLY A 170 16.42 -6.34 13.95
N ASP A 171 16.98 -5.39 13.19
CA ASP A 171 18.10 -4.56 13.63
C ASP A 171 17.66 -3.58 14.73
N VAL A 172 16.37 -3.27 14.76
CA VAL A 172 15.76 -2.37 15.74
C VAL A 172 15.35 -3.12 17.01
N THR A 173 14.67 -4.24 16.84
CA THR A 173 13.99 -4.94 17.93
C THR A 173 14.76 -6.18 18.42
N GLY A 174 15.59 -6.77 17.56
CA GLY A 174 16.11 -8.11 17.71
C GLY A 174 15.08 -9.19 17.28
N PRO A 175 15.54 -10.41 16.97
CA PRO A 175 14.72 -11.43 16.31
C PRO A 175 13.55 -11.93 17.18
N TYR A 176 13.72 -11.92 18.49
CA TYR A 176 12.66 -12.37 19.40
C TYR A 176 11.50 -11.37 19.45
N GLU A 177 11.81 -10.10 19.62
CA GLU A 177 10.79 -9.05 19.67
C GLU A 177 10.14 -8.84 18.31
N GLN A 178 10.91 -8.89 17.22
CA GLN A 178 10.37 -8.90 15.85
C GLN A 178 9.28 -9.95 15.70
N SER A 179 9.55 -11.18 16.12
CA SER A 179 8.59 -12.28 16.05
C SER A 179 7.35 -12.04 16.90
N ASN A 180 7.52 -11.46 18.10
CA ASN A 180 6.39 -11.14 18.98
C ASN A 180 5.52 -10.03 18.39
N MET A 181 6.10 -8.96 17.87
CA MET A 181 5.37 -7.85 17.24
C MET A 181 4.56 -8.33 16.04
N MET A 182 5.18 -9.10 15.16
CA MET A 182 4.51 -9.65 13.97
C MET A 182 3.36 -10.58 14.36
N ARG A 183 3.58 -11.48 15.31
CA ARG A 183 2.52 -12.40 15.80
C ARG A 183 1.38 -11.61 16.42
N HIS A 184 1.66 -10.62 17.27
CA HIS A 184 0.62 -9.82 17.92
C HIS A 184 -0.24 -9.07 16.90
N PHE A 185 0.40 -8.46 15.89
CA PHE A 185 -0.32 -7.79 14.81
C PHE A 185 -1.24 -8.76 14.04
N MET A 186 -0.75 -9.96 13.71
CA MET A 186 -1.57 -10.99 13.05
C MET A 186 -2.73 -11.47 13.92
N GLU A 187 -2.53 -11.61 15.24
CA GLU A 187 -3.62 -11.97 16.17
C GLU A 187 -4.71 -10.89 16.25
N LEU A 188 -4.35 -9.60 16.11
CA LEU A 188 -5.33 -8.51 16.04
C LEU A 188 -6.15 -8.60 14.76
N LEU A 189 -5.50 -8.82 13.61
CA LEU A 189 -6.19 -9.02 12.33
C LEU A 189 -7.14 -10.23 12.36
N GLU A 190 -6.70 -11.34 12.94
CA GLU A 190 -7.52 -12.56 13.07
C GLU A 190 -8.79 -12.33 13.92
N LYS A 191 -8.71 -11.49 14.95
CA LYS A 191 -9.89 -11.12 15.74
C LYS A 191 -10.90 -10.30 14.93
N GLU A 192 -10.43 -9.39 14.07
CA GLU A 192 -11.30 -8.60 13.20
C GLU A 192 -11.98 -9.46 12.12
N GLU A 193 -11.28 -10.39 11.53
CA GLU A 193 -11.85 -11.35 10.58
C GLU A 193 -13.04 -12.11 11.22
N LYS A 194 -12.87 -12.56 12.45
CA LYS A 194 -13.94 -13.24 13.20
C LYS A 194 -15.11 -12.32 13.56
N SER A 195 -14.89 -11.03 13.65
CA SER A 195 -15.93 -10.01 13.90
C SER A 195 -16.69 -9.58 12.65
N GLY A 196 -16.26 -10.02 11.47
CA GLY A 196 -16.79 -9.62 10.18
C GLY A 196 -16.35 -8.23 9.72
N TYR A 197 -15.44 -7.58 10.43
CA TYR A 197 -14.95 -6.24 10.08
C TYR A 197 -14.08 -6.24 8.82
N PHE A 198 -13.34 -7.34 8.60
CA PHE A 198 -12.52 -7.58 7.42
C PHE A 198 -12.98 -8.84 6.65
N ASP A 199 -14.29 -9.07 6.56
CA ASP A 199 -14.86 -10.28 5.93
C ASP A 199 -14.34 -10.56 4.51
N GLU A 200 -13.75 -9.58 3.85
CA GLU A 200 -13.13 -9.71 2.54
C GLU A 200 -11.62 -9.44 2.54
N ALA A 201 -11.01 -9.17 3.68
CA ALA A 201 -9.57 -9.07 3.79
C ALA A 201 -8.96 -10.48 3.63
N ARG A 202 -8.89 -10.92 2.40
CA ARG A 202 -8.16 -12.12 2.04
C ARG A 202 -6.70 -11.77 1.98
N TYR A 203 -6.00 -12.12 3.06
CA TYR A 203 -4.55 -11.99 3.16
C TYR A 203 -3.91 -12.92 2.16
N LEU A 204 -3.13 -12.36 1.29
CA LEU A 204 -2.24 -13.09 0.41
C LEU A 204 -0.83 -13.06 0.96
#